data_a9204b940cadf50dbf2b188adaa492a8
#
_entry.id   a9204b940cadf50dbf2b188adaa492a8
#
_cell.length_a   1.000
_cell.length_b   1.000
_cell.length_c   1.000
_cell.angle_alpha   90.00
_cell.angle_beta   90.00
_cell.angle_gamma   90.00
#
_symmetry.space_group_name_H-M   'P 1'
#
loop_
_entity.id
_entity.type
_entity.pdbx_description
1 polymer ?
#
loop_
_entity_poly.entity_id
_entity_poly.type
_entity_poly.pdbx_seq_one_letter_code
_entity_poly.pdbx_strand_id
1 'polypeptide(L)'
;MKCPDETLEVLGWKAHFREQVTSEEARQCHPVRVMAVHRGKIDVAGAGFQRFIAPYIPGATPSDDHPTVGDWLLIDRDTLQPVRVLRRINLFKRRAPGDPRKEQMIAANVDTLFIVASCNQDFSVARLERYLVLAREVGVNPIVVLTKTDLTDSPETFAAAASAIEPGLRVEPVNGRDPASVARLAAWCGKGETVALLGSSGVGKSTLVNTLRGSDSIATQAIRARDGTGRHTTTVREMHRLDGGGWLLDTPGMRELQLSDAATGISEVFDDFIAVAQHCRFSDCAHGVEPGCAVRAAIAAGEFTSARFDRWRKLAAEDNVNASHVKRRTPD
;
A
#
# COMPACT_ATOMS: atom_id res chain seq x y z
N MET A 1 -8.82 10.43 -25.04
CA MET A 1 -10.08 10.92 -24.43
C MET A 1 -9.73 12.20 -23.70
N LYS A 2 -10.28 13.34 -24.08
CA LYS A 2 -9.97 14.64 -23.43
C LYS A 2 -10.67 14.67 -22.07
N CYS A 3 -9.92 14.88 -20.97
CA CYS A 3 -10.47 15.37 -19.70
C CYS A 3 -10.37 16.90 -19.72
N PRO A 4 -11.40 17.64 -20.14
CA PRO A 4 -11.27 19.07 -20.42
C PRO A 4 -11.15 19.96 -19.19
N ASP A 5 -11.46 19.49 -17.98
CA ASP A 5 -11.57 20.33 -16.78
C ASP A 5 -10.85 19.75 -15.53
N GLU A 6 -9.87 18.85 -15.67
CA GLU A 6 -9.15 18.37 -14.51
C GLU A 6 -8.10 19.39 -14.06
N THR A 7 -8.35 19.98 -12.90
CA THR A 7 -7.35 20.75 -12.17
C THR A 7 -6.35 19.81 -11.50
N LEU A 8 -5.16 20.30 -11.18
CA LEU A 8 -4.16 19.48 -10.50
C LEU A 8 -4.66 18.94 -9.15
N GLU A 9 -5.56 19.66 -8.47
CA GLU A 9 -6.15 19.25 -7.21
C GLU A 9 -7.02 17.99 -7.39
N VAL A 10 -7.71 17.84 -8.50
CA VAL A 10 -8.48 16.62 -8.83
C VAL A 10 -7.56 15.42 -9.01
N LEU A 11 -6.36 15.67 -9.53
CA LEU A 11 -5.33 14.65 -9.68
C LEU A 11 -4.58 14.36 -8.37
N GLY A 12 -4.88 15.06 -7.26
CA GLY A 12 -4.22 14.87 -5.96
C GLY A 12 -2.98 15.73 -5.74
N TRP A 13 -2.90 16.90 -6.39
CA TRP A 13 -1.83 17.87 -6.16
C TRP A 13 -1.96 18.52 -4.78
N LYS A 14 -1.00 18.25 -3.90
CA LYS A 14 -1.00 18.70 -2.49
C LYS A 14 0.10 19.73 -2.25
N ALA A 15 0.05 20.40 -1.08
CA ALA A 15 1.07 21.36 -0.64
C ALA A 15 2.49 20.77 -0.69
N HIS A 16 2.64 19.51 -0.25
CA HIS A 16 3.90 18.76 -0.31
C HIS A 16 4.58 18.80 -1.70
N PHE A 17 3.81 18.69 -2.77
CA PHE A 17 4.37 18.74 -4.14
C PHE A 17 4.60 20.17 -4.59
N ARG A 18 3.68 21.08 -4.26
CA ARG A 18 3.77 22.50 -4.63
C ARG A 18 5.03 23.17 -4.08
N GLU A 19 5.38 22.86 -2.84
CA GLU A 19 6.55 23.42 -2.13
C GLU A 19 7.90 22.97 -2.72
N GLN A 20 7.90 21.94 -3.53
CA GLN A 20 9.10 21.45 -4.18
C GLN A 20 9.39 22.11 -5.53
N VAL A 21 8.44 22.89 -6.06
CA VAL A 21 8.55 23.52 -7.38
C VAL A 21 9.07 24.95 -7.22
N THR A 22 10.22 25.22 -7.81
CA THR A 22 10.79 26.57 -7.82
C THR A 22 10.02 27.51 -8.74
N SER A 23 10.19 28.81 -8.58
CA SER A 23 9.55 29.81 -9.46
C SER A 23 10.00 29.70 -10.90
N GLU A 24 11.20 29.21 -11.16
CA GLU A 24 11.71 28.96 -12.50
C GLU A 24 11.04 27.72 -13.12
N GLU A 25 11.03 26.60 -12.39
CA GLU A 25 10.35 25.37 -12.83
C GLU A 25 8.86 25.61 -13.07
N ALA A 26 8.19 26.43 -12.25
CA ALA A 26 6.77 26.77 -12.46
C ALA A 26 6.51 27.48 -13.80
N ARG A 27 7.50 28.21 -14.33
CA ARG A 27 7.41 28.87 -15.64
C ARG A 27 7.75 27.93 -16.80
N GLN A 28 8.74 27.02 -16.60
CA GLN A 28 9.30 26.19 -17.66
C GLN A 28 8.68 24.79 -17.73
N CYS A 29 8.03 24.32 -16.64
CA CYS A 29 7.54 22.95 -16.55
C CYS A 29 6.03 22.88 -16.31
N HIS A 30 5.46 21.73 -16.68
CA HIS A 30 4.13 21.29 -16.25
C HIS A 30 4.26 20.22 -15.19
N PRO A 31 3.61 20.37 -14.02
CA PRO A 31 3.43 19.25 -13.12
C PRO A 31 2.42 18.25 -13.70
N VAL A 32 2.78 16.98 -13.72
CA VAL A 32 1.93 15.89 -14.20
C VAL A 32 1.96 14.70 -13.26
N ARG A 33 0.87 13.98 -13.17
CA ARG A 33 0.77 12.73 -12.43
C ARG A 33 0.90 11.53 -13.34
N VAL A 34 1.63 10.50 -12.93
CA VAL A 34 1.73 9.23 -13.65
C VAL A 34 0.48 8.40 -13.40
N MET A 35 -0.35 8.25 -14.42
CA MET A 35 -1.62 7.54 -14.37
C MET A 35 -1.47 6.06 -14.69
N ALA A 36 -0.54 5.71 -15.58
CA ALA A 36 -0.23 4.31 -15.89
C ALA A 36 1.22 4.13 -16.33
N VAL A 37 1.76 2.94 -16.06
CA VAL A 37 3.11 2.54 -16.47
C VAL A 37 3.00 1.37 -17.45
N HIS A 38 3.52 1.58 -18.67
CA HIS A 38 3.59 0.59 -19.74
C HIS A 38 5.05 0.29 -20.08
N ARG A 39 5.27 -0.73 -20.89
CA ARG A 39 6.61 -1.04 -21.39
C ARG A 39 7.10 0.09 -22.32
N GLY A 40 8.11 0.84 -21.87
CA GLY A 40 8.75 1.91 -22.68
C GLY A 40 8.01 3.24 -22.73
N LYS A 41 6.85 3.39 -22.08
CA LYS A 41 6.11 4.65 -21.98
C LYS A 41 5.29 4.73 -20.70
N ILE A 42 5.01 5.95 -20.28
CA ILE A 42 4.09 6.24 -19.16
C ILE A 42 2.95 7.12 -19.65
N ASP A 43 1.76 6.89 -19.11
CA ASP A 43 0.61 7.78 -19.31
C ASP A 43 0.62 8.81 -18.17
N VAL A 44 0.60 10.09 -18.51
CA VAL A 44 0.63 11.19 -17.56
C VAL A 44 -0.54 12.14 -17.77
N ALA A 45 -1.12 12.62 -16.67
CA ALA A 45 -2.17 13.62 -16.66
C ALA A 45 -1.68 14.91 -15.96
N GLY A 46 -1.97 16.05 -16.59
CA GLY A 46 -1.76 17.39 -16.04
C GLY A 46 -3.02 18.25 -16.15
N ALA A 47 -2.93 19.53 -15.82
CA ALA A 47 -4.04 20.44 -15.94
C ALA A 47 -4.53 20.54 -17.40
N GLY A 48 -5.71 19.96 -17.65
CA GLY A 48 -6.36 20.01 -18.96
C GLY A 48 -5.76 19.11 -20.06
N PHE A 49 -4.86 18.20 -19.75
CA PHE A 49 -4.31 17.26 -20.72
C PHE A 49 -3.93 15.91 -20.14
N GLN A 50 -3.92 14.88 -20.97
CA GLN A 50 -3.40 13.54 -20.70
C GLN A 50 -2.68 13.02 -21.93
N ARG A 51 -1.50 12.39 -21.76
CA ARG A 51 -0.70 11.87 -22.87
C ARG A 51 0.31 10.83 -22.45
N PHE A 52 0.82 10.09 -23.45
CA PHE A 52 1.96 9.20 -23.28
C PHE A 52 3.27 9.96 -23.50
N ILE A 53 4.23 9.72 -22.60
CA ILE A 53 5.61 10.22 -22.71
C ILE A 53 6.60 9.09 -22.46
N ALA A 54 7.86 9.29 -22.81
CA ALA A 54 8.94 8.37 -22.45
C ALA A 54 9.24 8.48 -20.94
N PRO A 55 9.54 7.37 -20.24
CA PRO A 55 9.83 7.39 -18.81
C PRO A 55 11.26 7.83 -18.48
N TYR A 56 12.07 8.15 -19.49
CA TYR A 56 13.47 8.47 -19.33
C TYR A 56 13.66 9.89 -18.80
N ILE A 57 14.39 10.01 -17.70
CA ILE A 57 14.80 11.29 -17.10
C ILE A 57 16.30 11.48 -17.35
N PRO A 58 16.73 12.52 -18.08
CA PRO A 58 18.14 12.76 -18.34
C PRO A 58 18.95 12.95 -17.04
N GLY A 59 20.06 12.23 -16.89
CA GLY A 59 20.94 12.34 -15.72
C GLY A 59 20.45 11.61 -14.47
N ALA A 60 19.32 10.91 -14.52
CA ALA A 60 18.81 10.12 -13.42
C ALA A 60 19.71 8.92 -13.11
N THR A 61 19.93 8.64 -11.82
CA THR A 61 20.62 7.43 -11.38
C THR A 61 19.70 6.20 -11.53
N PRO A 62 20.25 5.00 -11.81
CA PRO A 62 19.42 3.84 -12.21
C PRO A 62 18.42 3.34 -11.17
N SER A 63 18.52 3.73 -9.89
CA SER A 63 17.75 3.11 -8.82
C SER A 63 16.51 3.88 -8.38
N ASP A 64 16.53 5.22 -8.31
CA ASP A 64 15.50 5.97 -7.58
C ASP A 64 14.62 6.89 -8.43
N ASP A 65 15.04 7.17 -9.67
CA ASP A 65 14.40 8.19 -10.51
C ASP A 65 13.50 7.62 -11.62
N HIS A 66 13.22 6.29 -11.59
CA HIS A 66 12.24 5.75 -12.53
C HIS A 66 10.82 6.09 -12.05
N PRO A 67 10.02 6.71 -12.92
CA PRO A 67 8.62 6.98 -12.60
C PRO A 67 7.83 5.69 -12.36
N THR A 68 7.00 5.70 -11.33
CA THR A 68 5.99 4.65 -11.09
C THR A 68 4.59 5.26 -11.03
N VAL A 69 3.56 4.43 -11.05
CA VAL A 69 2.17 4.89 -10.98
C VAL A 69 1.91 5.67 -9.68
N GLY A 70 1.24 6.81 -9.81
CA GLY A 70 0.98 7.74 -8.71
C GLY A 70 2.06 8.80 -8.49
N ASP A 71 3.22 8.70 -9.14
CA ASP A 71 4.27 9.73 -9.06
C ASP A 71 3.83 11.07 -9.65
N TRP A 72 4.41 12.14 -9.11
CA TRP A 72 4.36 13.46 -9.69
C TRP A 72 5.69 13.78 -10.36
N LEU A 73 5.62 14.24 -11.61
CA LEU A 73 6.77 14.65 -12.43
C LEU A 73 6.65 16.13 -12.79
N LEU A 74 7.80 16.76 -12.99
CA LEU A 74 7.87 17.96 -13.81
C LEU A 74 8.28 17.55 -15.22
N ILE A 75 7.52 18.01 -16.22
CA ILE A 75 7.86 17.86 -17.63
C ILE A 75 8.09 19.22 -18.26
N ASP A 76 9.09 19.34 -19.11
CA ASP A 76 9.38 20.56 -19.84
C ASP A 76 8.21 20.96 -20.75
N ARG A 77 7.87 22.26 -20.81
CA ARG A 77 6.68 22.74 -21.53
C ARG A 77 6.79 22.59 -23.04
N ASP A 78 8.00 22.74 -23.58
CA ASP A 78 8.23 22.77 -25.02
C ASP A 78 8.49 21.36 -25.56
N THR A 79 9.36 20.61 -24.89
CA THR A 79 9.78 19.27 -25.33
C THR A 79 8.92 18.15 -24.80
N LEU A 80 8.17 18.40 -23.69
CA LEU A 80 7.36 17.42 -22.95
C LEU A 80 8.17 16.26 -22.39
N GLN A 81 9.48 16.44 -22.23
CA GLN A 81 10.35 15.45 -21.64
C GLN A 81 10.31 15.55 -20.11
N PRO A 82 10.39 14.42 -19.39
CA PRO A 82 10.52 14.43 -17.95
C PRO A 82 11.82 15.15 -17.53
N VAL A 83 11.68 16.09 -16.59
CA VAL A 83 12.79 16.82 -15.98
C VAL A 83 13.24 16.14 -14.70
N ARG A 84 12.28 15.83 -13.80
CA ARG A 84 12.52 15.11 -12.56
C ARG A 84 11.24 14.54 -11.95
N VAL A 85 11.41 13.56 -11.07
CA VAL A 85 10.36 13.10 -10.14
C VAL A 85 10.33 14.03 -8.93
N LEU A 86 9.16 14.41 -8.45
CA LEU A 86 9.00 15.10 -7.17
C LEU A 86 9.16 14.10 -6.01
N ARG A 87 9.65 14.58 -4.86
CA ARG A 87 9.79 13.74 -3.66
C ARG A 87 8.43 13.14 -3.31
N ARG A 88 8.42 11.84 -3.16
CA ARG A 88 7.25 11.04 -2.84
C ARG A 88 6.83 11.25 -1.38
N ILE A 89 5.53 11.17 -1.08
CA ILE A 89 5.03 11.09 0.29
C ILE A 89 5.31 9.69 0.82
N ASN A 90 5.03 8.67 -0.01
CA ASN A 90 5.30 7.26 0.29
C ASN A 90 5.55 6.49 -1.00
N LEU A 91 6.17 5.30 -0.88
CA LEU A 91 6.54 4.48 -2.02
C LEU A 91 6.44 2.98 -1.66
N PHE A 92 5.60 2.27 -2.37
CA PHE A 92 5.51 0.82 -2.30
C PHE A 92 6.52 0.18 -3.23
N LYS A 93 7.38 -0.66 -2.67
CA LYS A 93 8.41 -1.42 -3.38
C LYS A 93 8.24 -2.91 -3.13
N ARG A 94 8.74 -3.73 -4.04
CA ARG A 94 8.93 -5.17 -3.83
C ARG A 94 10.24 -5.63 -4.47
N ARG A 95 10.71 -6.79 -4.09
CA ARG A 95 11.80 -7.44 -4.82
C ARG A 95 11.32 -7.90 -6.19
N ALA A 96 12.13 -7.68 -7.22
CA ALA A 96 11.79 -8.10 -8.57
C ALA A 96 11.72 -9.64 -8.66
N PRO A 97 10.71 -10.22 -9.31
CA PRO A 97 10.68 -11.65 -9.55
C PRO A 97 11.93 -12.11 -10.31
N GLY A 98 12.63 -13.12 -9.79
CA GLY A 98 13.83 -13.70 -10.43
C GLY A 98 15.15 -12.97 -10.14
N ASP A 99 15.11 -11.75 -9.60
CA ASP A 99 16.32 -11.03 -9.16
C ASP A 99 16.10 -10.37 -7.78
N PRO A 100 16.50 -11.04 -6.69
CA PRO A 100 16.31 -10.50 -5.33
C PRO A 100 17.14 -9.26 -5.02
N ARG A 101 18.06 -8.85 -5.91
CA ARG A 101 18.88 -7.64 -5.76
C ARG A 101 18.20 -6.41 -6.35
N LYS A 102 17.19 -6.60 -7.21
CA LYS A 102 16.51 -5.51 -7.89
C LYS A 102 15.20 -5.20 -7.20
N GLU A 103 15.05 -3.99 -6.71
CA GLU A 103 13.78 -3.47 -6.24
C GLU A 103 12.90 -3.06 -7.42
N GLN A 104 11.62 -3.32 -7.31
CA GLN A 104 10.61 -2.89 -8.26
C GLN A 104 9.64 -1.96 -7.57
N MET A 105 9.59 -0.71 -8.00
CA MET A 105 8.59 0.25 -7.55
C MET A 105 7.21 -0.18 -8.03
N ILE A 106 6.24 -0.17 -7.12
CA ILE A 106 4.88 -0.65 -7.38
C ILE A 106 3.92 0.52 -7.51
N ALA A 107 3.93 1.43 -6.54
CA ALA A 107 3.03 2.56 -6.44
C ALA A 107 3.61 3.65 -5.56
N ALA A 108 3.26 4.90 -5.82
CA ALA A 108 3.66 6.04 -5.00
C ALA A 108 2.47 6.94 -4.65
N ASN A 109 2.64 7.72 -3.58
CA ASN A 109 1.70 8.78 -3.20
C ASN A 109 0.26 8.28 -2.97
N VAL A 110 0.14 7.18 -2.22
CA VAL A 110 -1.12 6.61 -1.77
C VAL A 110 -1.53 7.28 -0.45
N ASP A 111 -2.74 7.75 -0.34
CA ASP A 111 -3.26 8.40 0.87
C ASP A 111 -3.80 7.38 1.87
N THR A 112 -4.56 6.41 1.36
CA THR A 112 -5.19 5.38 2.19
C THR A 112 -4.99 4.00 1.61
N LEU A 113 -4.59 3.05 2.46
CA LEU A 113 -4.50 1.64 2.12
C LEU A 113 -5.68 0.87 2.72
N PHE A 114 -6.60 0.41 1.88
CA PHE A 114 -7.64 -0.51 2.30
C PHE A 114 -7.06 -1.92 2.45
N ILE A 115 -6.91 -2.36 3.69
CA ILE A 115 -6.54 -3.73 4.05
C ILE A 115 -7.80 -4.57 4.07
N VAL A 116 -8.02 -5.34 3.00
CA VAL A 116 -9.28 -6.06 2.77
C VAL A 116 -9.18 -7.49 3.30
N ALA A 117 -10.07 -7.84 4.22
CA ALA A 117 -10.29 -9.19 4.71
C ALA A 117 -11.77 -9.57 4.58
N SER A 118 -12.10 -10.86 4.66
CA SER A 118 -13.50 -11.32 4.57
C SER A 118 -13.97 -11.90 5.89
N CYS A 119 -15.25 -11.65 6.24
CA CYS A 119 -15.91 -12.20 7.41
C CYS A 119 -16.25 -13.68 7.18
N ASN A 120 -15.24 -14.56 7.11
CA ASN A 120 -15.40 -16.00 6.95
C ASN A 120 -14.17 -16.74 7.52
N GLN A 121 -14.07 -18.04 7.27
CA GLN A 121 -12.95 -18.89 7.72
C GLN A 121 -11.57 -18.46 7.24
N ASP A 122 -11.48 -17.61 6.20
CA ASP A 122 -10.21 -17.05 5.71
C ASP A 122 -9.74 -15.83 6.51
N PHE A 123 -10.51 -15.38 7.50
CA PHE A 123 -10.12 -14.27 8.38
C PHE A 123 -8.89 -14.65 9.20
N SER A 124 -7.91 -13.75 9.29
CA SER A 124 -6.67 -14.01 10.02
C SER A 124 -6.09 -12.72 10.59
N VAL A 125 -6.09 -12.62 11.91
CA VAL A 125 -5.44 -11.52 12.66
C VAL A 125 -3.95 -11.42 12.29
N ALA A 126 -3.24 -12.54 12.22
CA ALA A 126 -1.81 -12.56 11.85
C ALA A 126 -1.55 -11.94 10.46
N ARG A 127 -2.49 -12.12 9.51
CA ARG A 127 -2.38 -11.52 8.19
C ARG A 127 -2.70 -10.02 8.22
N LEU A 128 -3.65 -9.60 9.03
CA LEU A 128 -3.95 -8.18 9.24
C LEU A 128 -2.76 -7.46 9.88
N GLU A 129 -2.17 -8.01 10.94
CA GLU A 129 -0.96 -7.47 11.58
C GLU A 129 0.19 -7.31 10.56
N ARG A 130 0.43 -8.32 9.72
CA ARG A 130 1.43 -8.25 8.65
C ARG A 130 1.17 -7.10 7.67
N TYR A 131 -0.08 -6.91 7.26
CA TYR A 131 -0.45 -5.82 6.34
C TYR A 131 -0.39 -4.45 7.01
N LEU A 132 -0.69 -4.37 8.31
CA LEU A 132 -0.52 -3.15 9.10
C LEU A 132 0.95 -2.77 9.23
N VAL A 133 1.83 -3.73 9.51
CA VAL A 133 3.29 -3.52 9.51
C VAL A 133 3.76 -2.92 8.18
N LEU A 134 3.32 -3.48 7.05
CA LEU A 134 3.64 -2.92 5.72
C LEU A 134 3.11 -1.50 5.53
N ALA A 135 1.89 -1.22 5.99
CA ALA A 135 1.29 0.10 5.89
C ALA A 135 2.04 1.15 6.72
N ARG A 136 2.42 0.80 7.95
CA ARG A 136 3.20 1.65 8.86
C ARG A 136 4.60 1.91 8.32
N GLU A 137 5.29 0.89 7.84
CA GLU A 137 6.63 1.02 7.26
C GLU A 137 6.63 2.00 6.07
N VAL A 138 5.61 1.95 5.22
CA VAL A 138 5.47 2.85 4.06
C VAL A 138 4.96 4.24 4.45
N GLY A 139 4.39 4.40 5.65
CA GLY A 139 3.81 5.65 6.12
C GLY A 139 2.47 5.98 5.44
N VAL A 140 1.64 4.95 5.13
CA VAL A 140 0.31 5.13 4.56
C VAL A 140 -0.77 4.91 5.61
N ASN A 141 -1.88 5.65 5.54
CA ASN A 141 -3.01 5.48 6.45
C ASN A 141 -3.75 4.15 6.20
N PRO A 142 -3.74 3.17 7.13
CA PRO A 142 -4.42 1.90 6.95
C PRO A 142 -5.88 1.99 7.42
N ILE A 143 -6.77 1.40 6.61
CA ILE A 143 -8.18 1.15 6.97
C ILE A 143 -8.45 -0.34 6.74
N VAL A 144 -8.88 -1.06 7.76
CA VAL A 144 -9.29 -2.46 7.60
C VAL A 144 -10.71 -2.48 7.06
N VAL A 145 -10.90 -3.11 5.91
CA VAL A 145 -12.22 -3.28 5.27
C VAL A 145 -12.61 -4.75 5.36
N LEU A 146 -13.65 -5.02 6.15
CA LEU A 146 -14.18 -6.37 6.34
C LEU A 146 -15.34 -6.60 5.37
N THR A 147 -15.11 -7.40 4.35
CA THR A 147 -16.11 -7.71 3.33
C THR A 147 -16.92 -8.96 3.65
N LYS A 148 -17.94 -9.25 2.82
CA LYS A 148 -18.81 -10.43 2.95
C LYS A 148 -19.57 -10.47 4.27
N THR A 149 -19.95 -9.32 4.79
CA THR A 149 -20.76 -9.21 6.01
C THR A 149 -22.14 -9.83 5.86
N ASP A 150 -22.61 -9.97 4.61
CA ASP A 150 -23.85 -10.65 4.21
C ASP A 150 -23.79 -12.17 4.31
N LEU A 151 -22.61 -12.76 4.52
CA LEU A 151 -22.40 -14.21 4.61
C LEU A 151 -22.14 -14.72 6.03
N THR A 152 -22.36 -13.90 7.04
CA THR A 152 -22.19 -14.26 8.45
C THR A 152 -23.26 -13.59 9.33
N ASP A 153 -23.67 -14.27 10.39
CA ASP A 153 -24.62 -13.74 11.38
C ASP A 153 -23.92 -12.86 12.45
N SER A 154 -22.60 -12.82 12.47
CA SER A 154 -21.81 -12.16 13.52
C SER A 154 -20.63 -11.36 12.96
N PRO A 155 -20.84 -10.38 12.05
CA PRO A 155 -19.76 -9.57 11.47
C PRO A 155 -19.03 -8.72 12.53
N GLU A 156 -19.70 -8.37 13.65
CA GLU A 156 -19.13 -7.64 14.78
C GLU A 156 -18.00 -8.41 15.49
N THR A 157 -18.03 -9.74 15.49
CA THR A 157 -16.97 -10.56 16.07
C THR A 157 -15.65 -10.37 15.30
N PHE A 158 -15.72 -10.33 13.97
CA PHE A 158 -14.56 -10.06 13.12
C PHE A 158 -14.08 -8.63 13.29
N ALA A 159 -15.00 -7.67 13.39
CA ALA A 159 -14.66 -6.27 13.61
C ALA A 159 -13.97 -6.04 14.96
N ALA A 160 -14.48 -6.66 16.04
CA ALA A 160 -13.85 -6.60 17.35
C ALA A 160 -12.43 -7.21 17.34
N ALA A 161 -12.26 -8.37 16.70
CA ALA A 161 -10.95 -9.01 16.58
C ALA A 161 -9.94 -8.17 15.76
N ALA A 162 -10.40 -7.48 14.72
CA ALA A 162 -9.55 -6.58 13.93
C ALA A 162 -9.21 -5.31 14.72
N SER A 163 -10.18 -4.69 15.40
CA SER A 163 -9.97 -3.46 16.20
C SER A 163 -9.05 -3.68 17.40
N ALA A 164 -8.99 -4.91 17.91
CA ALA A 164 -8.10 -5.28 19.03
C ALA A 164 -6.63 -5.39 18.65
N ILE A 165 -6.27 -5.26 17.36
CA ILE A 165 -4.88 -5.34 16.90
C ILE A 165 -4.08 -4.11 17.34
N GLU A 166 -4.67 -2.93 17.17
CA GLU A 166 -4.01 -1.65 17.44
C GLU A 166 -5.06 -0.64 17.94
N PRO A 167 -4.80 0.12 19.02
CA PRO A 167 -5.69 1.18 19.48
C PRO A 167 -5.94 2.22 18.38
N GLY A 168 -7.21 2.56 18.13
CA GLY A 168 -7.58 3.55 17.12
C GLY A 168 -7.58 3.05 15.67
N LEU A 169 -7.28 1.78 15.43
CA LEU A 169 -7.37 1.20 14.09
C LEU A 169 -8.80 1.29 13.54
N ARG A 170 -8.94 1.91 12.38
CA ARG A 170 -10.24 2.03 11.72
C ARG A 170 -10.61 0.72 11.05
N VAL A 171 -11.79 0.20 11.39
CA VAL A 171 -12.35 -1.04 10.84
C VAL A 171 -13.73 -0.75 10.27
N GLU A 172 -13.94 -1.05 9.00
CA GLU A 172 -15.20 -0.80 8.28
C GLU A 172 -15.78 -2.12 7.73
N PRO A 173 -16.79 -2.68 8.41
CA PRO A 173 -17.52 -3.83 7.90
C PRO A 173 -18.45 -3.41 6.76
N VAL A 174 -18.36 -4.09 5.61
CA VAL A 174 -19.15 -3.77 4.41
C VAL A 174 -19.65 -5.02 3.69
N ASN A 175 -20.86 -4.95 3.14
CA ASN A 175 -21.26 -5.82 2.04
C ASN A 175 -20.70 -5.21 0.74
N GLY A 176 -19.66 -5.81 0.17
CA GLY A 176 -18.99 -5.28 -1.02
C GLY A 176 -19.86 -5.23 -2.28
N ARG A 177 -21.05 -5.86 -2.27
CA ARG A 177 -22.03 -5.83 -3.37
C ARG A 177 -23.10 -4.78 -3.21
N ASP A 178 -23.23 -4.21 -2.02
CA ASP A 178 -24.24 -3.22 -1.69
C ASP A 178 -23.62 -1.81 -1.72
N PRO A 179 -24.00 -0.95 -2.72
CA PRO A 179 -23.49 0.41 -2.82
C PRO A 179 -23.75 1.24 -1.56
N ALA A 180 -24.89 1.05 -0.86
CA ALA A 180 -25.20 1.77 0.36
C ALA A 180 -24.25 1.39 1.49
N SER A 181 -23.88 0.11 1.59
CA SER A 181 -22.88 -0.38 2.56
C SER A 181 -21.48 0.15 2.24
N VAL A 182 -21.09 0.14 0.95
CA VAL A 182 -19.77 0.60 0.47
C VAL A 182 -19.64 2.13 0.55
N ALA A 183 -20.72 2.89 0.54
CA ALA A 183 -20.71 4.35 0.70
C ALA A 183 -20.02 4.81 2.00
N ARG A 184 -19.89 3.96 3.02
CA ARG A 184 -19.09 4.25 4.23
C ARG A 184 -17.62 4.55 3.91
N LEU A 185 -17.09 4.00 2.83
CA LEU A 185 -15.72 4.22 2.40
C LEU A 185 -15.52 5.54 1.63
N ALA A 186 -16.59 6.27 1.33
CA ALA A 186 -16.56 7.51 0.55
C ALA A 186 -15.67 8.60 1.18
N ALA A 187 -15.55 8.61 2.51
CA ALA A 187 -14.72 9.57 3.23
C ALA A 187 -13.23 9.53 2.81
N TRP A 188 -12.76 8.37 2.33
CA TRP A 188 -11.37 8.16 1.87
C TRP A 188 -11.24 8.14 0.35
N CYS A 189 -12.35 8.20 -0.37
CA CYS A 189 -12.41 8.11 -1.82
C CYS A 189 -12.79 9.45 -2.48
N GLY A 190 -12.65 10.55 -1.76
CA GLY A 190 -13.02 11.89 -2.22
C GLY A 190 -12.07 12.44 -3.27
N LYS A 191 -12.44 13.62 -3.79
CA LYS A 191 -11.69 14.33 -4.83
C LYS A 191 -10.20 14.51 -4.44
N GLY A 192 -9.30 14.07 -5.31
CA GLY A 192 -7.85 14.17 -5.11
C GLY A 192 -7.24 13.13 -4.17
N GLU A 193 -8.06 12.32 -3.48
CA GLU A 193 -7.56 11.23 -2.64
C GLU A 193 -7.21 9.99 -3.47
N THR A 194 -6.16 9.31 -3.08
CA THR A 194 -5.68 8.08 -3.73
C THR A 194 -5.76 6.92 -2.76
N VAL A 195 -6.53 5.92 -3.14
CA VAL A 195 -6.66 4.68 -2.37
C VAL A 195 -6.03 3.50 -3.09
N ALA A 196 -5.47 2.58 -2.33
CA ALA A 196 -4.98 1.29 -2.83
C ALA A 196 -5.60 0.15 -2.01
N LEU A 197 -5.67 -1.06 -2.58
CA LEU A 197 -6.21 -2.23 -1.90
C LEU A 197 -5.14 -3.31 -1.71
N LEU A 198 -5.03 -3.80 -0.48
CA LEU A 198 -4.19 -4.93 -0.10
C LEU A 198 -5.06 -6.02 0.53
N GLY A 199 -4.76 -7.29 0.28
CA GLY A 199 -5.51 -8.41 0.85
C GLY A 199 -5.35 -9.68 0.03
N SER A 200 -5.71 -10.81 0.61
CA SER A 200 -5.59 -12.13 0.00
C SER A 200 -6.49 -12.31 -1.22
N SER A 201 -6.26 -13.39 -1.93
CA SER A 201 -7.16 -13.80 -3.00
C SER A 201 -8.53 -14.20 -2.44
N GLY A 202 -9.60 -13.83 -3.17
CA GLY A 202 -10.96 -14.27 -2.81
C GLY A 202 -11.63 -13.46 -1.69
N VAL A 203 -10.95 -12.49 -1.05
CA VAL A 203 -11.55 -11.65 0.01
C VAL A 203 -12.53 -10.57 -0.51
N GLY A 204 -12.81 -10.49 -1.81
CA GLY A 204 -13.82 -9.58 -2.35
C GLY A 204 -13.29 -8.25 -2.88
N LYS A 205 -11.97 -8.06 -3.05
CA LYS A 205 -11.38 -6.80 -3.58
C LYS A 205 -11.97 -6.37 -4.92
N SER A 206 -12.05 -7.27 -5.89
CA SER A 206 -12.59 -6.93 -7.22
C SER A 206 -14.07 -6.52 -7.15
N THR A 207 -14.86 -7.16 -6.30
CA THR A 207 -16.25 -6.78 -6.06
C THR A 207 -16.33 -5.37 -5.45
N LEU A 208 -15.53 -5.12 -4.41
CA LEU A 208 -15.45 -3.82 -3.76
C LEU A 208 -15.05 -2.70 -4.74
N VAL A 209 -14.04 -2.97 -5.59
CA VAL A 209 -13.58 -2.02 -6.61
C VAL A 209 -14.69 -1.71 -7.62
N ASN A 210 -15.42 -2.72 -8.10
CA ASN A 210 -16.52 -2.51 -9.02
C ASN A 210 -17.61 -1.60 -8.42
N THR A 211 -17.95 -1.87 -7.15
CA THR A 211 -18.94 -1.05 -6.44
C THR A 211 -18.46 0.40 -6.22
N LEU A 212 -17.19 0.59 -5.85
CA LEU A 212 -16.58 1.93 -5.69
C LEU A 212 -16.47 2.72 -7.00
N ARG A 213 -16.40 2.03 -8.14
CA ARG A 213 -16.34 2.64 -9.48
C ARG A 213 -17.71 2.85 -10.12
N GLY A 214 -18.78 2.41 -9.49
CA GLY A 214 -20.12 2.44 -10.07
C GLY A 214 -20.26 1.65 -11.38
N SER A 215 -19.34 0.69 -11.63
CA SER A 215 -19.31 -0.04 -12.91
C SER A 215 -18.86 -1.49 -12.73
N ASP A 216 -19.51 -2.42 -13.41
CA ASP A 216 -19.19 -3.85 -13.44
C ASP A 216 -17.98 -4.19 -14.34
N SER A 217 -17.11 -3.24 -14.63
CA SER A 217 -16.08 -3.36 -15.66
C SER A 217 -14.90 -4.27 -15.32
N ILE A 218 -14.75 -4.69 -14.06
CA ILE A 218 -13.72 -5.65 -13.65
C ILE A 218 -14.36 -7.03 -13.49
N ALA A 219 -14.00 -7.97 -14.34
CA ALA A 219 -14.49 -9.37 -14.27
C ALA A 219 -14.10 -10.01 -12.93
N THR A 220 -15.09 -10.28 -12.10
CA THR A 220 -14.93 -10.72 -10.70
C THR A 220 -14.39 -12.14 -10.50
N GLN A 221 -14.24 -12.95 -11.56
CA GLN A 221 -13.69 -14.33 -11.47
C GLN A 221 -12.89 -14.81 -12.69
N ALA A 222 -12.94 -14.16 -13.83
CA ALA A 222 -12.46 -14.72 -15.11
C ALA A 222 -10.93 -14.62 -15.32
N ILE A 223 -10.19 -13.86 -14.53
CA ILE A 223 -8.75 -13.58 -14.77
C ILE A 223 -7.86 -14.77 -14.35
N ARG A 224 -8.37 -15.76 -13.61
CA ARG A 224 -7.57 -16.88 -13.10
C ARG A 224 -7.67 -18.19 -13.86
N ALA A 225 -8.66 -18.37 -14.70
CA ALA A 225 -8.92 -19.63 -15.38
C ALA A 225 -8.31 -19.75 -16.79
N ARG A 226 -7.70 -18.67 -17.34
CA ARG A 226 -7.24 -18.65 -18.73
C ARG A 226 -5.73 -18.59 -18.95
N ASP A 227 -4.89 -18.45 -17.93
CA ASP A 227 -3.43 -18.39 -18.11
C ASP A 227 -2.71 -19.72 -17.84
N GLY A 228 -3.27 -20.81 -18.33
CA GLY A 228 -2.57 -22.11 -18.46
C GLY A 228 -1.53 -22.14 -19.60
N THR A 229 -1.33 -21.05 -20.32
CA THR A 229 -0.31 -20.93 -21.37
C THR A 229 0.64 -19.79 -21.02
N GLY A 230 1.88 -20.15 -20.67
CA GLY A 230 2.98 -19.30 -20.21
C GLY A 230 3.36 -18.12 -21.10
N ARG A 231 2.44 -17.20 -21.35
CA ARG A 231 2.71 -15.88 -21.89
C ARG A 231 2.60 -14.87 -20.75
N HIS A 232 3.72 -14.23 -20.43
CA HIS A 232 3.80 -13.08 -19.53
C HIS A 232 2.84 -11.99 -20.00
N THR A 233 1.62 -11.97 -19.47
CA THR A 233 0.74 -10.83 -19.57
C THR A 233 1.38 -9.68 -18.78
N THR A 234 1.90 -8.70 -19.49
CA THR A 234 2.42 -7.45 -18.90
C THR A 234 1.25 -6.79 -18.19
N THR A 235 1.18 -6.96 -16.90
CA THR A 235 0.12 -6.40 -16.07
C THR A 235 0.38 -4.90 -15.96
N VAL A 236 -0.45 -4.11 -16.62
CA VAL A 236 -0.41 -2.66 -16.57
C VAL A 236 -0.76 -2.22 -15.14
N ARG A 237 0.00 -1.30 -14.59
CA ARG A 237 -0.29 -0.62 -13.34
C ARG A 237 -0.93 0.69 -13.69
N GLU A 238 -2.16 0.91 -13.23
CA GLU A 238 -2.92 2.10 -13.62
C GLU A 238 -3.79 2.63 -12.48
N MET A 239 -4.11 3.91 -12.57
CA MET A 239 -5.04 4.61 -11.71
C MET A 239 -6.42 4.66 -12.37
N HIS A 240 -7.45 4.33 -11.61
CA HIS A 240 -8.84 4.40 -12.05
C HIS A 240 -9.59 5.45 -11.25
N ARG A 241 -10.41 6.24 -11.93
CA ARG A 241 -11.26 7.20 -11.26
C ARG A 241 -12.38 6.49 -10.51
N LEU A 242 -12.67 6.97 -9.30
CA LEU A 242 -13.80 6.55 -8.48
C LEU A 242 -14.98 7.52 -8.65
N ASP A 243 -16.19 7.05 -8.42
CA ASP A 243 -17.41 7.89 -8.48
C ASP A 243 -17.35 9.09 -7.52
N GLY A 244 -16.73 8.92 -6.35
CA GLY A 244 -16.45 9.98 -5.38
C GLY A 244 -15.43 11.03 -5.85
N GLY A 245 -14.86 10.87 -7.04
CA GLY A 245 -13.86 11.78 -7.61
C GLY A 245 -12.42 11.53 -7.17
N GLY A 246 -12.17 10.54 -6.32
CA GLY A 246 -10.85 10.05 -5.96
C GLY A 246 -10.27 9.08 -6.99
N TRP A 247 -9.11 8.54 -6.67
CA TRP A 247 -8.34 7.63 -7.51
C TRP A 247 -8.11 6.30 -6.83
N LEU A 248 -8.41 5.23 -7.53
CA LEU A 248 -8.04 3.87 -7.14
C LEU A 248 -6.77 3.46 -7.87
N LEU A 249 -5.81 2.99 -7.13
CA LEU A 249 -4.59 2.44 -7.65
C LEU A 249 -4.72 0.92 -7.71
N ASP A 250 -4.96 0.38 -8.91
CA ASP A 250 -5.02 -1.07 -9.14
C ASP A 250 -3.66 -1.56 -9.64
N THR A 251 -2.89 -2.10 -8.72
CA THR A 251 -1.56 -2.62 -9.04
C THR A 251 -1.46 -4.10 -8.73
N PRO A 252 -1.36 -4.94 -9.75
CA PRO A 252 -0.86 -6.30 -9.60
C PRO A 252 0.54 -6.23 -8.98
N GLY A 253 0.75 -6.91 -7.88
CA GLY A 253 2.01 -6.87 -7.14
C GLY A 253 1.89 -6.31 -5.73
N MET A 254 0.86 -5.52 -5.40
CA MET A 254 0.55 -5.16 -4.01
C MET A 254 0.29 -6.41 -3.13
N ARG A 255 -0.20 -7.51 -3.74
CA ARG A 255 -0.41 -8.79 -3.04
C ARG A 255 0.88 -9.51 -2.67
N GLU A 256 1.97 -9.19 -3.35
CA GLU A 256 3.30 -9.83 -3.24
C GLU A 256 4.29 -8.93 -2.50
N LEU A 257 3.79 -7.89 -1.80
CA LEU A 257 4.63 -7.07 -0.93
C LEU A 257 5.23 -7.96 0.15
N GLN A 258 6.55 -7.95 0.21
CA GLN A 258 7.32 -8.68 1.22
C GLN A 258 7.75 -7.70 2.30
N LEU A 259 7.80 -8.19 3.54
CA LEU A 259 8.49 -7.47 4.60
C LEU A 259 9.99 -7.45 4.27
N SER A 260 10.51 -6.29 3.95
CA SER A 260 11.94 -6.04 3.81
C SER A 260 12.22 -4.68 4.45
N ASP A 261 13.10 -4.67 5.45
CA ASP A 261 13.38 -3.49 6.26
C ASP A 261 12.11 -2.92 6.96
N ALA A 262 11.32 -3.81 7.57
CA ALA A 262 10.03 -3.48 8.19
C ALA A 262 10.14 -3.17 9.70
N ALA A 263 11.34 -2.82 10.17
CA ALA A 263 11.61 -2.60 11.59
C ALA A 263 10.73 -1.49 12.19
N THR A 264 10.52 -0.39 11.46
CA THR A 264 9.67 0.72 11.88
C THR A 264 8.22 0.28 11.98
N GLY A 265 7.69 -0.37 10.95
CA GLY A 265 6.32 -0.86 10.94
C GLY A 265 6.05 -1.91 12.02
N ILE A 266 7.03 -2.80 12.29
CA ILE A 266 6.92 -3.77 13.40
C ILE A 266 6.89 -3.02 14.74
N SER A 267 7.74 -2.00 14.91
CA SER A 267 7.79 -1.23 16.16
C SER A 267 6.52 -0.45 16.43
N GLU A 268 5.85 0.05 15.40
CA GLU A 268 4.59 0.79 15.56
C GLU A 268 3.41 -0.13 15.87
N VAL A 269 3.27 -1.27 15.18
CA VAL A 269 2.15 -2.21 15.38
C VAL A 269 2.26 -2.95 16.71
N PHE A 270 3.47 -3.11 17.23
CA PHE A 270 3.77 -3.82 18.47
C PHE A 270 4.47 -2.93 19.51
N ASP A 271 4.12 -1.63 19.54
CA ASP A 271 4.70 -0.64 20.45
C ASP A 271 4.50 -1.02 21.93
N ASP A 272 3.36 -1.61 22.25
CA ASP A 272 3.03 -2.16 23.56
C ASP A 272 4.03 -3.24 24.01
N PHE A 273 4.43 -4.16 23.13
CA PHE A 273 5.45 -5.16 23.40
C PHE A 273 6.83 -4.54 23.60
N ILE A 274 7.18 -3.58 22.76
CA ILE A 274 8.49 -2.91 22.80
C ILE A 274 8.63 -2.10 24.09
N ALA A 275 7.57 -1.40 24.50
CA ALA A 275 7.54 -0.68 25.77
C ALA A 275 7.79 -1.60 26.97
N VAL A 276 7.14 -2.77 27.01
CA VAL A 276 7.34 -3.75 28.06
C VAL A 276 8.75 -4.40 27.97
N ALA A 277 9.23 -4.67 26.78
CA ALA A 277 10.56 -5.29 26.55
C ALA A 277 11.73 -4.44 27.11
N GLN A 278 11.56 -3.10 27.14
CA GLN A 278 12.55 -2.19 27.75
C GLN A 278 12.74 -2.44 29.26
N HIS A 279 11.79 -3.08 29.93
CA HIS A 279 11.87 -3.42 31.36
C HIS A 279 12.42 -4.81 31.63
N CYS A 280 12.90 -5.53 30.62
CA CYS A 280 13.58 -6.79 30.81
C CYS A 280 14.90 -6.59 31.57
N ARG A 281 15.26 -7.56 32.42
CA ARG A 281 16.51 -7.53 33.20
C ARG A 281 17.76 -7.47 32.32
N PHE A 282 17.73 -8.09 31.14
CA PHE A 282 18.84 -8.13 30.20
C PHE A 282 18.47 -7.34 28.93
N SER A 283 19.40 -6.53 28.45
CA SER A 283 19.22 -5.71 27.25
C SER A 283 19.14 -6.53 25.96
N ASP A 284 19.68 -7.75 25.96
CA ASP A 284 19.67 -8.71 24.86
C ASP A 284 18.66 -9.86 25.07
N CYS A 285 17.64 -9.62 25.89
CA CYS A 285 16.64 -10.61 26.23
C CYS A 285 15.89 -11.08 24.97
N ALA A 286 15.96 -12.38 24.67
CA ALA A 286 15.23 -13.01 23.57
C ALA A 286 13.78 -13.41 23.96
N HIS A 287 13.36 -13.08 25.20
CA HIS A 287 12.04 -13.37 25.77
C HIS A 287 11.66 -14.87 25.77
N GLY A 288 12.67 -15.72 25.83
CA GLY A 288 12.55 -17.17 25.89
C GLY A 288 12.36 -17.68 27.31
N VAL A 289 13.47 -18.06 27.97
CA VAL A 289 13.51 -18.62 29.34
C VAL A 289 14.28 -17.75 30.33
N GLU A 290 14.69 -16.56 29.91
CA GLU A 290 15.53 -15.66 30.68
C GLU A 290 14.84 -15.22 31.97
N PRO A 291 15.52 -15.29 33.12
CA PRO A 291 14.95 -14.84 34.39
C PRO A 291 14.80 -13.31 34.41
N GLY A 292 13.66 -12.82 34.88
CA GLY A 292 13.36 -11.38 34.90
C GLY A 292 12.95 -10.81 33.55
N CYS A 293 12.42 -11.64 32.66
CA CYS A 293 11.84 -11.19 31.40
C CYS A 293 10.49 -10.52 31.65
N ALA A 294 10.38 -9.21 31.40
CA ALA A 294 9.16 -8.42 31.59
C ALA A 294 8.03 -8.85 30.62
N VAL A 295 8.36 -9.19 29.38
CA VAL A 295 7.37 -9.66 28.38
C VAL A 295 6.71 -10.96 28.84
N ARG A 296 7.47 -11.91 29.38
CA ARG A 296 6.88 -13.15 29.93
C ARG A 296 6.04 -12.91 31.17
N ALA A 297 6.45 -11.97 32.02
CA ALA A 297 5.66 -11.59 33.18
C ALA A 297 4.32 -10.98 32.76
N ALA A 298 4.31 -10.10 31.78
CA ALA A 298 3.11 -9.48 31.22
C ALA A 298 2.17 -10.52 30.54
N ILE A 299 2.73 -11.52 29.83
CA ILE A 299 1.95 -12.65 29.31
C ILE A 299 1.32 -13.47 30.45
N ALA A 300 2.09 -13.77 31.50
CA ALA A 300 1.57 -14.51 32.66
C ALA A 300 0.50 -13.72 33.43
N ALA A 301 0.58 -12.40 33.45
CA ALA A 301 -0.42 -11.51 34.04
C ALA A 301 -1.66 -11.34 33.14
N GLY A 302 -1.65 -11.83 31.89
CA GLY A 302 -2.75 -11.72 30.95
C GLY A 302 -2.82 -10.36 30.22
N GLU A 303 -1.81 -9.52 30.33
CA GLU A 303 -1.71 -8.25 29.59
C GLU A 303 -1.55 -8.49 28.10
N PHE A 304 -0.83 -9.56 27.73
CA PHE A 304 -0.67 -10.02 26.35
C PHE A 304 -1.03 -11.49 26.19
N THR A 305 -1.51 -11.85 25.01
CA THR A 305 -1.69 -13.27 24.66
C THR A 305 -0.38 -13.87 24.13
N SER A 306 -0.11 -15.12 24.47
CA SER A 306 1.03 -15.86 23.89
C SER A 306 0.97 -15.91 22.37
N ALA A 307 -0.24 -16.01 21.78
CA ALA A 307 -0.45 -16.01 20.36
C ALA A 307 -0.01 -14.69 19.69
N ARG A 308 -0.25 -13.52 20.32
CA ARG A 308 0.23 -12.22 19.83
C ARG A 308 1.75 -12.13 19.91
N PHE A 309 2.36 -12.58 20.99
CA PHE A 309 3.80 -12.65 21.14
C PHE A 309 4.48 -13.53 20.08
N ASP A 310 3.90 -14.72 19.79
CA ASP A 310 4.44 -15.61 18.75
C ASP A 310 4.35 -14.98 17.35
N ARG A 311 3.30 -14.19 17.07
CA ARG A 311 3.18 -13.46 15.80
C ARG A 311 4.22 -12.35 15.67
N TRP A 312 4.43 -11.55 16.72
CA TRP A 312 5.49 -10.55 16.76
C TRP A 312 6.87 -11.17 16.52
N ARG A 313 7.20 -12.24 17.26
CA ARG A 313 8.48 -12.95 17.14
C ARG A 313 8.70 -13.48 15.71
N LYS A 314 7.67 -13.99 15.09
CA LYS A 314 7.72 -14.49 13.71
C LYS A 314 8.00 -13.37 12.70
N LEU A 315 7.34 -12.22 12.82
CA LEU A 315 7.54 -11.07 11.95
C LEU A 315 8.94 -10.47 12.15
N ALA A 316 9.40 -10.31 13.37
CA ALA A 316 10.73 -9.82 13.69
C ALA A 316 11.85 -10.76 13.17
N ALA A 317 11.65 -12.08 13.26
CA ALA A 317 12.59 -13.05 12.71
C ALA A 317 12.62 -13.00 11.17
N GLU A 318 11.50 -12.83 10.52
CA GLU A 318 11.41 -12.69 9.06
C GLU A 318 12.12 -11.44 8.57
N ASP A 319 11.94 -10.30 9.25
CA ASP A 319 12.63 -9.06 8.94
C ASP A 319 14.14 -9.18 9.09
N ASN A 320 14.62 -9.74 10.21
CA ASN A 320 16.05 -9.97 10.46
C ASN A 320 16.70 -10.88 9.39
N VAL A 321 16.02 -11.92 8.94
CA VAL A 321 16.50 -12.78 7.85
C VAL A 321 16.61 -11.98 6.55
N ASN A 322 15.61 -11.18 6.23
CA ASN A 322 15.60 -10.34 5.03
C ASN A 322 16.70 -9.27 5.09
N ALA A 323 16.86 -8.57 6.21
CA ALA A 323 17.93 -7.58 6.43
C ALA A 323 19.34 -8.19 6.35
N SER A 324 19.53 -9.39 6.90
CA SER A 324 20.84 -10.08 6.85
C SER A 324 21.22 -10.54 5.44
N HIS A 325 20.24 -10.87 4.61
CA HIS A 325 20.47 -11.17 3.19
C HIS A 325 20.91 -9.92 2.39
N VAL A 326 20.48 -8.73 2.79
CA VAL A 326 20.94 -7.46 2.20
C VAL A 326 22.38 -7.16 2.62
N LYS A 327 22.70 -7.22 3.94
CA LYS A 327 24.04 -6.89 4.49
C LYS A 327 25.16 -7.83 4.03
N ARG A 328 24.90 -9.10 3.81
CA ARG A 328 25.91 -10.06 3.32
C ARG A 328 26.31 -9.87 1.86
N ARG A 329 25.74 -8.91 1.16
CA ARG A 329 25.89 -8.75 -0.29
C ARG A 329 26.35 -7.36 -0.73
N THR A 330 26.64 -6.45 0.19
CA THR A 330 27.45 -5.24 -0.03
C THR A 330 28.90 -5.61 0.29
N PRO A 331 29.80 -5.79 -0.69
CA PRO A 331 31.24 -5.78 -0.43
C PRO A 331 31.63 -4.34 -0.08
N ASP A 332 32.54 -4.19 0.90
CA ASP A 332 33.24 -2.94 1.22
C ASP A 332 33.90 -2.32 -0.01
#